data_69e28d9cbe3bd7ce0c009e72839ad082
#
_entry.id   69e28d9cbe3bd7ce0c009e72839ad082
#
_cell.length_a   1.000
_cell.length_b   1.000
_cell.length_c   1.000
_cell.angle_alpha   90.00
_cell.angle_beta   90.00
_cell.angle_gamma   90.00
#
_symmetry.space_group_name_H-M   'P 1'
#
loop_
_entity.id
_entity.type
_entity.pdbx_description
1 polymer ?
#
loop_
_entity_poly.entity_id
_entity_poly.type
_entity_poly.pdbx_seq_one_letter_code
_entity_poly.pdbx_strand_id
1 'polypeptide(L)'
;MTAIEVTDGTFAGLCGLVSQPERATVDLGQLLISRFQRTFVGTHANALLLHYCLDSVEDGGLGLRRVQWQANASNVASVNAAKRLGFQLEGVIRWQQVLPIGKRASEGAGLEREGLPRLGLDGRELGPGRHTAMLSLCWDDWVGGGREHVDSLVRR
;
A
#
# COMPACT_ATOMS: atom_id res chain seq x y z
N MET A 1 6.68 -7.07 -9.54
CA MET A 1 7.13 -7.19 -8.13
C MET A 1 8.64 -7.23 -8.12
N THR A 2 9.27 -6.50 -7.22
CA THR A 2 10.72 -6.39 -7.07
C THR A 2 11.10 -6.79 -5.64
N ALA A 3 12.24 -7.47 -5.48
CA ALA A 3 12.79 -7.79 -4.17
C ALA A 3 13.28 -6.51 -3.46
N ILE A 4 13.08 -6.47 -2.16
CA ILE A 4 13.69 -5.47 -1.27
C ILE A 4 14.86 -6.18 -0.59
N GLU A 5 16.06 -5.67 -0.85
CA GLU A 5 17.29 -6.14 -0.23
C GLU A 5 17.92 -5.03 0.59
N VAL A 6 18.52 -5.37 1.71
CA VAL A 6 19.37 -4.43 2.46
C VAL A 6 20.81 -4.50 1.93
N THR A 7 21.63 -3.55 2.34
CA THR A 7 22.97 -3.30 1.78
C THR A 7 23.90 -4.54 1.76
N ASP A 8 23.67 -5.51 2.63
CA ASP A 8 24.44 -6.77 2.69
C ASP A 8 23.88 -7.88 1.79
N GLY A 9 22.88 -7.57 0.94
CA GLY A 9 22.18 -8.54 0.09
C GLY A 9 21.12 -9.38 0.81
N THR A 10 20.84 -9.09 2.08
CA THR A 10 19.81 -9.84 2.81
C THR A 10 18.42 -9.48 2.28
N PHE A 11 17.64 -10.51 1.91
CA PHE A 11 16.27 -10.35 1.48
C PHE A 11 15.38 -9.84 2.63
N ALA A 12 14.73 -8.71 2.41
CA ALA A 12 13.89 -8.03 3.39
C ALA A 12 12.39 -8.09 3.06
N GLY A 13 12.03 -8.31 1.81
CA GLY A 13 10.65 -8.34 1.40
C GLY A 13 10.44 -8.17 -0.09
N LEU A 14 9.22 -7.85 -0.46
CA LEU A 14 8.81 -7.56 -1.83
C LEU A 14 8.08 -6.22 -1.88
N CYS A 15 8.28 -5.48 -2.94
CA CYS A 15 7.43 -4.35 -3.30
C CYS A 15 6.97 -4.48 -4.75
N GLY A 16 5.93 -3.76 -5.12
CA GLY A 16 5.42 -3.81 -6.48
C GLY A 16 4.44 -2.69 -6.76
N LEU A 17 4.29 -2.42 -8.04
CA LEU A 17 3.35 -1.45 -8.58
C LEU A 17 2.34 -2.20 -9.45
N VAL A 18 1.05 -1.94 -9.25
CA VAL A 18 -0.02 -2.36 -10.15
C VAL A 18 -0.47 -1.12 -10.89
N SER A 19 -0.09 -1.03 -12.16
CA SER A 19 -0.31 0.16 -12.94
C SER A 19 -1.71 0.19 -13.58
N GLN A 20 -2.27 1.40 -13.69
CA GLN A 20 -3.44 1.74 -14.47
C GLN A 20 -3.02 2.86 -15.44
N PRO A 21 -2.34 2.50 -16.55
CA PRO A 21 -1.67 3.49 -17.41
C PRO A 21 -2.61 4.56 -17.95
N GLU A 22 -3.84 4.18 -18.31
CA GLU A 22 -4.87 5.08 -18.81
C GLU A 22 -5.31 6.16 -17.82
N ARG A 23 -4.99 5.97 -16.53
CA ARG A 23 -5.29 6.92 -15.45
C ARG A 23 -4.06 7.64 -14.91
N ALA A 24 -2.87 7.30 -15.41
CA ALA A 24 -1.59 7.75 -14.86
C ALA A 24 -1.52 7.48 -13.34
N THR A 25 -1.98 6.29 -12.90
CA THR A 25 -2.14 5.89 -11.52
C THR A 25 -1.51 4.52 -11.29
N VAL A 26 -0.93 4.31 -10.09
CA VAL A 26 -0.45 3.01 -9.64
C VAL A 26 -0.91 2.71 -8.23
N ASP A 27 -1.16 1.44 -7.94
CA ASP A 27 -1.27 0.91 -6.58
C ASP A 27 0.09 0.42 -6.12
N LEU A 28 0.57 0.96 -5.00
CA LEU A 28 1.80 0.54 -4.37
C LEU A 28 1.51 -0.58 -3.35
N GLY A 29 2.14 -1.73 -3.54
CA GLY A 29 2.06 -2.87 -2.63
C GLY A 29 3.43 -3.19 -2.03
N GLN A 30 3.44 -3.51 -0.73
CA GLN A 30 4.65 -3.91 -0.02
C GLN A 30 4.36 -5.06 0.94
N LEU A 31 5.30 -6.01 1.00
CA LEU A 31 5.34 -7.07 1.99
C LEU A 31 6.76 -7.12 2.58
N LEU A 32 6.88 -6.88 3.88
CA LEU A 32 8.13 -7.01 4.61
C LEU A 32 8.10 -8.26 5.49
N ILE A 33 9.20 -9.02 5.52
CA ILE A 33 9.37 -10.08 6.50
C ILE A 33 9.49 -9.48 7.91
N SER A 34 9.02 -10.23 8.92
CA SER A 34 8.77 -9.70 10.27
C SER A 34 9.95 -8.96 10.90
N ARG A 35 11.19 -9.47 10.72
CA ARG A 35 12.41 -8.86 11.29
C ARG A 35 12.74 -7.47 10.74
N PHE A 36 12.22 -7.12 9.54
CA PHE A 36 12.44 -5.81 8.91
C PHE A 36 11.23 -4.87 9.05
N GLN A 37 10.15 -5.35 9.66
CA GLN A 37 9.03 -4.48 10.00
C GLN A 37 9.44 -3.50 11.12
N ARG A 38 8.91 -2.27 11.06
CA ARG A 38 9.21 -1.18 11.99
C ARG A 38 10.69 -0.74 11.97
N THR A 39 11.41 -1.05 10.91
CA THR A 39 12.76 -0.55 10.65
C THR A 39 12.73 0.50 9.53
N PHE A 40 13.88 1.08 9.23
CA PHE A 40 14.04 2.05 8.11
C PHE A 40 13.77 1.42 6.74
N VAL A 41 13.90 0.11 6.59
CA VAL A 41 13.84 -0.61 5.31
C VAL A 41 12.55 -0.31 4.53
N GLY A 42 11.39 -0.38 5.21
CA GLY A 42 10.11 -0.07 4.57
C GLY A 42 10.00 1.39 4.13
N THR A 43 10.55 2.33 4.92
CA THR A 43 10.54 3.75 4.58
C THR A 43 11.41 4.03 3.37
N HIS A 44 12.63 3.49 3.33
CA HIS A 44 13.57 3.67 2.22
C HIS A 44 13.05 3.06 0.93
N ALA A 45 12.54 1.82 0.97
CA ALA A 45 11.98 1.15 -0.20
C ALA A 45 10.79 1.94 -0.80
N ASN A 46 9.89 2.42 0.05
CA ASN A 46 8.75 3.24 -0.41
C ASN A 46 9.19 4.60 -0.93
N ALA A 47 10.18 5.25 -0.31
CA ALA A 47 10.73 6.51 -0.80
C ALA A 47 11.28 6.36 -2.22
N LEU A 48 12.09 5.34 -2.49
CA LEU A 48 12.60 5.05 -3.83
C LEU A 48 11.46 4.84 -4.85
N LEU A 49 10.40 4.11 -4.47
CA LEU A 49 9.25 3.89 -5.35
C LEU A 49 8.46 5.19 -5.58
N LEU A 50 8.32 6.06 -4.57
CA LEU A 50 7.61 7.33 -4.71
C LEU A 50 8.37 8.27 -5.65
N HIS A 51 9.69 8.39 -5.51
CA HIS A 51 10.52 9.11 -6.48
C HIS A 51 10.35 8.56 -7.88
N TYR A 52 10.47 7.24 -8.04
CA TYR A 52 10.29 6.60 -9.35
C TYR A 52 8.91 6.87 -9.96
N CYS A 53 7.85 6.89 -9.14
CA CYS A 53 6.49 7.11 -9.64
C CYS A 53 6.17 8.59 -9.91
N LEU A 54 6.56 9.51 -9.02
CA LEU A 54 6.05 10.88 -8.98
C LEU A 54 7.04 11.93 -9.48
N ASP A 55 8.35 11.66 -9.47
CA ASP A 55 9.30 12.58 -10.10
C ASP A 55 9.03 12.70 -11.59
N SER A 56 9.39 13.84 -12.16
CA SER A 56 9.20 14.10 -13.59
C SER A 56 10.01 13.13 -14.45
N VAL A 57 9.61 12.97 -15.69
CA VAL A 57 10.36 12.14 -16.65
C VAL A 57 11.77 12.70 -16.87
N GLU A 58 11.94 14.01 -16.80
CA GLU A 58 13.23 14.71 -16.91
C GLU A 58 14.14 14.40 -15.72
N ASP A 59 13.54 14.17 -14.53
CA ASP A 59 14.27 13.78 -13.31
C ASP A 59 14.44 12.25 -13.20
N GLY A 60 14.04 11.47 -14.21
CA GLY A 60 14.16 10.02 -14.26
C GLY A 60 13.01 9.25 -13.63
N GLY A 61 11.91 9.93 -13.29
CA GLY A 61 10.67 9.33 -12.80
C GLY A 61 9.70 8.97 -13.91
N LEU A 62 8.50 8.52 -13.54
CA LEU A 62 7.42 8.20 -14.46
C LEU A 62 6.44 9.37 -14.68
N GLY A 63 6.50 10.43 -13.88
CA GLY A 63 5.59 11.57 -13.94
C GLY A 63 4.12 11.18 -13.72
N LEU A 64 3.85 10.20 -12.86
CA LEU A 64 2.48 9.77 -12.60
C LEU A 64 1.72 10.84 -11.80
N ARG A 65 0.41 10.87 -11.98
CA ARG A 65 -0.46 11.82 -11.27
C ARG A 65 -0.84 11.36 -9.88
N ARG A 66 -0.74 10.03 -9.62
CA ARG A 66 -1.27 9.46 -8.38
C ARG A 66 -0.61 8.13 -8.05
N VAL A 67 -0.19 8.00 -6.81
CA VAL A 67 0.17 6.72 -6.19
C VAL A 67 -0.87 6.39 -5.14
N GLN A 68 -1.44 5.20 -5.19
CA GLN A 68 -2.45 4.70 -4.26
C GLN A 68 -1.83 3.72 -3.26
N TRP A 69 -2.41 3.71 -2.06
CA TRP A 69 -2.12 2.72 -1.03
C TRP A 69 -3.42 2.14 -0.52
N GLN A 70 -3.58 0.84 -0.68
CA GLN A 70 -4.75 0.12 -0.22
C GLN A 70 -4.37 -0.78 0.97
N ALA A 71 -5.00 -0.59 2.10
CA ALA A 71 -4.78 -1.39 3.29
C ALA A 71 -6.11 -1.93 3.84
N ASN A 72 -6.07 -3.08 4.52
CA ASN A 72 -7.19 -3.44 5.37
C ASN A 72 -7.43 -2.29 6.36
N ALA A 73 -8.68 -1.83 6.48
CA ALA A 73 -9.03 -0.71 7.37
C ALA A 73 -8.68 -0.97 8.85
N SER A 74 -8.60 -2.24 9.25
CA SER A 74 -8.14 -2.65 10.60
C SER A 74 -6.62 -2.75 10.73
N ASN A 75 -5.85 -2.69 9.63
CA ASN A 75 -4.40 -2.70 9.66
C ASN A 75 -3.84 -1.28 9.92
N VAL A 76 -3.99 -0.85 11.17
CA VAL A 76 -3.55 0.48 11.64
C VAL A 76 -2.07 0.73 11.34
N ALA A 77 -1.23 -0.31 11.43
CA ALA A 77 0.20 -0.18 11.15
C ALA A 77 0.47 0.22 9.67
N SER A 78 -0.23 -0.41 8.73
CA SER A 78 -0.11 -0.09 7.30
C SER A 78 -0.66 1.31 6.98
N VAL A 79 -1.82 1.67 7.55
CA VAL A 79 -2.41 3.01 7.37
C VAL A 79 -1.48 4.10 7.92
N ASN A 80 -0.90 3.89 9.10
CA ASN A 80 0.04 4.85 9.69
C ASN A 80 1.36 4.92 8.92
N ALA A 81 1.83 3.82 8.34
CA ALA A 81 3.02 3.83 7.47
C ALA A 81 2.80 4.71 6.23
N ALA A 82 1.64 4.57 5.56
CA ALA A 82 1.28 5.42 4.43
C ALA A 82 1.17 6.89 4.84
N LYS A 83 0.44 7.20 5.93
CA LYS A 83 0.31 8.58 6.42
C LYS A 83 1.67 9.23 6.75
N ARG A 84 2.59 8.47 7.32
CA ARG A 84 3.95 8.97 7.61
C ARG A 84 4.71 9.34 6.33
N LEU A 85 4.45 8.66 5.22
CA LEU A 85 5.01 8.98 3.90
C LEU A 85 4.30 10.14 3.18
N GLY A 86 3.29 10.74 3.80
CA GLY A 86 2.54 11.85 3.23
C GLY A 86 1.23 11.47 2.54
N PHE A 87 0.87 10.18 2.49
CA PHE A 87 -0.40 9.78 1.90
C PHE A 87 -1.61 10.32 2.70
N GLN A 88 -2.59 10.81 1.98
CA GLN A 88 -3.86 11.29 2.54
C GLN A 88 -4.91 10.17 2.52
N LEU A 89 -5.66 10.01 3.62
CA LEU A 89 -6.78 9.08 3.67
C LEU A 89 -7.99 9.68 2.95
N GLU A 90 -8.44 9.06 1.89
CA GLU A 90 -9.62 9.49 1.12
C GLU A 90 -10.92 8.88 1.65
N GLY A 91 -10.84 7.70 2.25
CA GLY A 91 -12.00 7.04 2.82
C GLY A 91 -11.81 5.56 3.08
N VAL A 92 -12.91 4.92 3.50
CA VAL A 92 -12.98 3.47 3.71
C VAL A 92 -14.01 2.88 2.76
N ILE A 93 -13.54 2.04 1.84
CA ILE A 93 -14.40 1.29 0.93
C ILE A 93 -14.89 0.05 1.67
N ARG A 94 -16.19 0.01 1.94
CA ARG A 94 -16.79 -1.09 2.70
C ARG A 94 -16.95 -2.33 1.84
N TRP A 95 -16.65 -3.51 2.39
CA TRP A 95 -16.84 -4.82 1.75
C TRP A 95 -16.18 -4.94 0.38
N GLN A 96 -15.08 -4.23 0.17
CA GLN A 96 -14.41 -4.18 -1.14
C GLN A 96 -13.81 -5.53 -1.55
N GLN A 97 -13.36 -6.31 -0.58
CA GLN A 97 -12.70 -7.57 -0.88
C GLN A 97 -13.28 -8.72 -0.06
N VAL A 98 -13.18 -9.91 -0.61
CA VAL A 98 -13.40 -11.18 0.06
C VAL A 98 -12.03 -11.82 0.31
N LEU A 99 -11.77 -12.20 1.53
CA LEU A 99 -10.52 -12.86 1.92
C LEU A 99 -10.62 -14.37 1.70
N PRO A 100 -9.49 -15.08 1.59
CA PRO A 100 -9.50 -16.53 1.50
C PRO A 100 -10.23 -17.20 2.68
N ILE A 101 -10.90 -18.30 2.40
CA ILE A 101 -11.54 -19.14 3.43
C ILE A 101 -10.48 -19.57 4.46
N GLY A 102 -10.82 -19.51 5.74
CA GLY A 102 -9.92 -19.86 6.84
C GLY A 102 -9.06 -18.70 7.37
N LYS A 103 -9.05 -17.54 6.70
CA LYS A 103 -8.47 -16.32 7.28
C LYS A 103 -9.41 -15.78 8.36
N ARG A 104 -9.02 -15.97 9.61
CA ARG A 104 -9.88 -15.62 10.76
C ARG A 104 -9.97 -14.10 10.98
N ALA A 105 -11.15 -13.65 11.40
CA ALA A 105 -11.37 -12.29 11.89
C ALA A 105 -10.47 -11.95 13.10
N SER A 106 -10.04 -12.95 13.89
CA SER A 106 -9.15 -12.79 15.04
C SER A 106 -7.75 -12.29 14.69
N GLU A 107 -7.33 -12.40 13.44
CA GLU A 107 -6.07 -11.82 12.94
C GLU A 107 -6.23 -10.36 12.48
N GLY A 108 -7.36 -9.72 12.79
CA GLY A 108 -7.69 -8.36 12.35
C GLY A 108 -7.89 -8.23 10.84
N ALA A 109 -7.94 -9.36 10.12
CA ALA A 109 -7.93 -9.36 8.66
C ALA A 109 -9.33 -9.41 8.05
N GLY A 110 -10.28 -10.14 8.63
CA GLY A 110 -11.59 -10.38 8.05
C GLY A 110 -12.75 -9.93 8.93
N LEU A 111 -13.86 -9.62 8.29
CA LEU A 111 -15.11 -9.23 8.93
C LEU A 111 -16.14 -10.33 8.73
N GLU A 112 -16.72 -10.76 9.83
CA GLU A 112 -17.83 -11.70 9.91
C GLU A 112 -19.03 -10.99 10.53
N ARG A 113 -20.19 -11.14 9.93
CA ARG A 113 -21.47 -10.65 10.47
C ARG A 113 -22.57 -11.65 10.21
N GLU A 114 -23.57 -11.69 11.09
CA GLU A 114 -24.79 -12.43 10.86
C GLU A 114 -25.45 -11.97 9.54
N GLY A 115 -25.92 -12.91 8.73
CA GLY A 115 -26.52 -12.63 7.42
C GLY A 115 -25.51 -12.29 6.31
N LEU A 116 -24.17 -12.42 6.57
CA LEU A 116 -23.19 -12.23 5.52
C LEU A 116 -23.41 -13.22 4.37
N PRO A 117 -23.49 -12.75 3.10
CA PRO A 117 -23.57 -13.64 1.94
C PRO A 117 -22.39 -14.61 1.91
N ARG A 118 -22.69 -15.91 1.86
CA ARG A 118 -21.67 -16.97 1.95
C ARG A 118 -21.35 -17.61 0.60
N LEU A 119 -22.12 -17.32 -0.44
CA LEU A 119 -21.93 -17.88 -1.77
C LEU A 119 -21.70 -16.76 -2.79
N GLY A 120 -20.72 -16.96 -3.65
CA GLY A 120 -20.47 -16.13 -4.83
C GLY A 120 -21.49 -16.43 -5.95
N LEU A 121 -21.43 -15.64 -7.01
CA LEU A 121 -22.27 -15.83 -8.21
C LEU A 121 -22.01 -17.18 -8.90
N ASP A 122 -20.83 -17.74 -8.71
CA ASP A 122 -20.42 -19.06 -9.22
C ASP A 122 -20.78 -20.22 -8.28
N GLY A 123 -21.51 -19.95 -7.19
CA GLY A 123 -21.91 -20.93 -6.17
C GLY A 123 -20.78 -21.37 -5.24
N ARG A 124 -19.58 -20.79 -5.34
CA ARG A 124 -18.48 -21.11 -4.43
C ARG A 124 -18.66 -20.40 -3.09
N GLU A 125 -18.18 -21.06 -2.02
CA GLU A 125 -18.16 -20.47 -0.71
C GLU A 125 -17.23 -19.24 -0.67
N LEU A 126 -17.71 -18.16 -0.05
CA LEU A 126 -16.97 -16.94 0.17
C LEU A 126 -16.39 -16.90 1.58
N GLY A 127 -15.15 -16.48 1.69
CA GLY A 127 -14.52 -16.20 2.97
C GLY A 127 -14.98 -14.87 3.60
N PRO A 128 -14.36 -14.44 4.68
CA PRO A 128 -14.74 -13.21 5.37
C PRO A 128 -14.53 -11.98 4.50
N GLY A 129 -15.34 -10.95 4.74
CA GLY A 129 -15.23 -9.68 4.03
C GLY A 129 -14.12 -8.79 4.57
N ARG A 130 -13.71 -7.79 3.77
CA ARG A 130 -12.72 -6.80 4.16
C ARG A 130 -13.13 -5.39 3.74
N HIS A 131 -13.03 -4.46 4.68
CA HIS A 131 -13.04 -3.04 4.36
C HIS A 131 -11.64 -2.57 4.00
N THR A 132 -11.52 -1.68 3.03
CA THR A 132 -10.22 -1.15 2.58
C THR A 132 -10.13 0.34 2.86
N ALA A 133 -9.11 0.74 3.61
CA ALA A 133 -8.68 2.13 3.67
C ALA A 133 -7.97 2.46 2.35
N MET A 134 -8.47 3.48 1.66
CA MET A 134 -7.90 4.02 0.44
C MET A 134 -7.15 5.30 0.78
N LEU A 135 -5.85 5.30 0.48
CA LEU A 135 -5.00 6.47 0.65
C LEU A 135 -4.33 6.80 -0.68
N SER A 136 -3.96 8.05 -0.86
CA SER A 136 -3.24 8.51 -2.04
C SER A 136 -2.19 9.55 -1.71
N LEU A 137 -1.18 9.63 -2.57
CA LEU A 137 -0.25 10.73 -2.70
C LEU A 137 -0.26 11.15 -4.16
N CYS A 138 -0.68 12.39 -4.42
CA CYS A 138 -0.85 12.90 -5.77
C CYS A 138 0.34 13.78 -6.19
N TRP A 139 0.43 14.08 -7.49
CA TRP A 139 1.52 14.86 -8.05
C TRP A 139 1.62 16.27 -7.45
N ASP A 140 0.48 16.89 -7.14
CA ASP A 140 0.40 18.22 -6.53
C ASP A 140 0.81 18.19 -5.05
N ASP A 141 0.47 17.14 -4.30
CA ASP A 141 1.02 16.91 -2.97
C ASP A 141 2.56 16.75 -3.04
N TRP A 142 3.03 16.01 -4.06
CA TRP A 142 4.46 15.72 -4.25
C TRP A 142 5.27 16.99 -4.49
N VAL A 143 4.86 17.83 -5.44
CA VAL A 143 5.54 19.13 -5.72
C VAL A 143 5.25 20.18 -4.65
N GLY A 144 4.17 20.04 -3.90
CA GLY A 144 3.78 20.90 -2.78
C GLY A 144 4.52 20.65 -1.46
N GLY A 145 5.61 19.88 -1.48
CA GLY A 145 6.45 19.57 -0.31
C GLY A 145 6.49 18.11 0.10
N GLY A 146 5.71 17.24 -0.55
CA GLY A 146 5.71 15.80 -0.29
C GLY A 146 7.06 15.15 -0.58
N ARG A 147 7.74 15.60 -1.64
CA ARG A 147 9.09 15.14 -2.02
C ARG A 147 10.10 15.41 -0.90
N GLU A 148 10.20 16.65 -0.45
CA GLU A 148 11.10 17.05 0.63
C GLU A 148 10.78 16.37 1.95
N HIS A 149 9.48 16.15 2.22
CA HIS A 149 9.05 15.40 3.39
C HIS A 149 9.58 13.96 3.34
N VAL A 150 9.39 13.25 2.24
CA VAL A 150 9.88 11.87 2.05
C VAL A 150 11.39 11.81 2.16
N ASP A 151 12.11 12.75 1.54
CA ASP A 151 13.57 12.88 1.64
C ASP A 151 14.03 13.02 3.09
N SER A 152 13.30 13.81 3.88
CA SER A 152 13.63 14.01 5.30
C SER A 152 13.52 12.73 6.14
N LEU A 153 12.67 11.78 5.72
CA LEU A 153 12.49 10.51 6.41
C LEU A 153 13.62 9.51 6.17
N VAL A 154 14.32 9.62 5.02
CA VAL A 154 15.41 8.70 4.66
C VAL A 154 16.79 9.21 5.04
N ARG A 155 16.92 10.50 5.42
CA ARG A 155 18.17 11.12 5.89
C ARG A 155 18.44 10.92 7.39
N ARG A 156 17.54 10.24 8.11
CA ARG A 156 17.63 10.02 9.56
C ARG A 156 18.34 8.68 9.87
#